data_cb9b51484553ab479a797773e96864d6
#
_entry.id   cb9b51484553ab479a797773e96864d6
#
_cell.length_a   1.000
_cell.length_b   1.000
_cell.length_c   1.000
_cell.angle_alpha   90.00
_cell.angle_beta   90.00
_cell.angle_gamma   90.00
#
_symmetry.space_group_name_H-M   'P 1'
#
loop_
_entity.id
_entity.type
_entity.pdbx_description
1 polymer ?
#
loop_
_entity_poly.entity_id
_entity_poly.type
_entity_poly.pdbx_seq_one_letter_code
_entity_poly.pdbx_strand_id
1 'polypeptide(L)'
;EQGVRLHTRHRWLGWDENGALRFDTPNGEMLKTVTTTLLALGGGSWARLGSDGSWAPLLESRGVEIRSLRPSNCGFIRQWSPFLSERFAGQPLKQIIASTQSFRGDDISRRGEAILTHDGLEGSLIYALSAPLREQLEAQGEANLTLDLAPDHTQDQLQQALSQPRKGQSLSNLLRKKAGLDGVKVALLHECLSKEAIADATTLAAGIKALPITLTGTRPLDEAISSAGGVCRSALDDSLMLNALPGTFCAGEMLDWEAPTGGYLLTA
;
A
#
# COMPACT_ATOMS: atom_id res chain seq x y z
N GLU A 1 -31.65 22.96 0.56
CA GLU A 1 -32.16 21.60 0.30
C GLU A 1 -32.43 21.49 -1.17
N GLN A 2 -31.55 20.77 -1.91
CA GLN A 2 -31.60 20.72 -3.40
C GLN A 2 -32.45 19.55 -3.92
N GLY A 3 -33.41 19.02 -3.13
CA GLY A 3 -34.27 17.92 -3.54
C GLY A 3 -33.63 16.54 -3.61
N VAL A 4 -32.42 16.37 -3.04
CA VAL A 4 -31.70 15.08 -2.94
C VAL A 4 -32.47 14.15 -2.00
N ARG A 5 -32.71 12.91 -2.44
CA ARG A 5 -33.31 11.85 -1.62
C ARG A 5 -32.26 10.77 -1.36
N LEU A 6 -31.96 10.50 -0.11
CA LEU A 6 -31.05 9.45 0.30
C LEU A 6 -31.83 8.15 0.60
N HIS A 7 -31.47 7.07 -0.07
CA HIS A 7 -32.00 5.73 0.14
C HIS A 7 -30.91 4.85 0.75
N THR A 8 -30.95 4.61 2.05
CA THR A 8 -30.01 3.73 2.75
C THR A 8 -30.44 2.26 2.66
N ARG A 9 -29.50 1.34 2.79
CA ARG A 9 -29.73 -0.12 2.71
C ARG A 9 -30.35 -0.55 1.37
N HIS A 10 -29.92 0.10 0.28
CA HIS A 10 -30.26 -0.25 -1.08
C HIS A 10 -29.00 -0.72 -1.78
N ARG A 11 -28.83 -2.04 -1.92
CA ARG A 11 -27.67 -2.63 -2.61
C ARG A 11 -27.98 -2.69 -4.11
N TRP A 12 -27.14 -2.07 -4.91
CA TRP A 12 -27.24 -2.14 -6.35
C TRP A 12 -26.88 -3.55 -6.88
N LEU A 13 -27.70 -4.11 -7.75
CA LEU A 13 -27.57 -5.45 -8.34
C LEU A 13 -27.33 -5.42 -9.86
N GLY A 14 -27.00 -4.25 -10.43
CA GLY A 14 -26.88 -4.08 -11.88
C GLY A 14 -28.20 -3.65 -12.52
N TRP A 15 -28.49 -4.17 -13.69
CA TRP A 15 -29.67 -3.84 -14.51
C TRP A 15 -30.50 -5.08 -14.78
N ASP A 16 -31.80 -4.86 -15.02
CA ASP A 16 -32.68 -5.87 -15.60
C ASP A 16 -32.51 -5.98 -17.13
N GLU A 17 -33.38 -6.79 -17.77
CA GLU A 17 -33.39 -7.00 -19.23
C GLU A 17 -33.80 -5.74 -20.01
N ASN A 18 -34.52 -4.83 -19.38
CA ASN A 18 -35.03 -3.59 -19.98
C ASN A 18 -34.12 -2.39 -19.67
N GLY A 19 -33.00 -2.59 -18.96
CA GLY A 19 -32.04 -1.54 -18.57
C GLY A 19 -32.45 -0.75 -17.33
N ALA A 20 -33.47 -1.16 -16.57
CA ALA A 20 -33.79 -0.57 -15.28
C ALA A 20 -32.79 -1.01 -14.22
N LEU A 21 -32.35 -0.08 -13.33
CA LEU A 21 -31.49 -0.37 -12.21
C LEU A 21 -32.21 -1.28 -11.21
N ARG A 22 -31.51 -2.33 -10.76
CA ARG A 22 -32.00 -3.29 -9.76
C ARG A 22 -31.35 -3.01 -8.42
N PHE A 23 -32.17 -3.02 -7.38
CA PHE A 23 -31.70 -2.86 -6.01
C PHE A 23 -32.31 -3.91 -5.09
N ASP A 24 -31.48 -4.51 -4.24
CA ASP A 24 -31.94 -5.25 -3.07
C ASP A 24 -32.20 -4.23 -1.94
N THR A 25 -33.41 -4.27 -1.39
CA THR A 25 -33.86 -3.31 -0.38
C THR A 25 -34.47 -4.04 0.81
N PRO A 26 -34.67 -3.37 1.97
CA PRO A 26 -35.36 -3.98 3.11
C PRO A 26 -36.78 -4.47 2.83
N ASN A 27 -37.38 -3.99 1.73
CA ASN A 27 -38.74 -4.35 1.32
C ASN A 27 -38.77 -5.31 0.10
N GLY A 28 -37.63 -5.93 -0.22
CA GLY A 28 -37.44 -6.80 -1.37
C GLY A 28 -36.79 -6.08 -2.56
N GLU A 29 -36.75 -6.75 -3.70
CA GLU A 29 -36.11 -6.21 -4.91
C GLU A 29 -36.93 -5.03 -5.47
N MET A 30 -36.23 -3.97 -5.87
CA MET A 30 -36.79 -2.76 -6.46
C MET A 30 -36.15 -2.49 -7.82
N LEU A 31 -36.96 -2.15 -8.80
CA LEU A 31 -36.53 -1.67 -10.11
C LEU A 31 -36.71 -0.15 -10.21
N LYS A 32 -35.71 0.51 -10.82
CA LYS A 32 -35.75 1.96 -11.03
C LYS A 32 -35.32 2.32 -12.44
N THR A 33 -36.22 2.87 -13.23
CA THR A 33 -35.89 3.46 -14.53
C THR A 33 -35.46 4.91 -14.31
N VAL A 34 -34.30 5.27 -14.88
CA VAL A 34 -33.72 6.60 -14.81
C VAL A 34 -33.20 7.02 -16.18
N THR A 35 -33.04 8.32 -16.40
CA THR A 35 -32.43 8.87 -17.63
C THR A 35 -30.89 8.89 -17.56
N THR A 36 -30.36 9.06 -16.37
CA THR A 36 -28.91 9.16 -16.14
C THR A 36 -28.55 8.49 -14.84
N THR A 37 -27.42 7.80 -14.84
CA THR A 37 -26.84 7.13 -13.66
C THR A 37 -25.42 7.64 -13.45
N LEU A 38 -25.08 8.00 -12.22
CA LEU A 38 -23.69 8.21 -11.80
C LEU A 38 -23.32 7.10 -10.81
N LEU A 39 -22.36 6.29 -11.18
CA LEU A 39 -21.77 5.27 -10.30
C LEU A 39 -20.57 5.89 -9.56
N ALA A 40 -20.61 5.86 -8.24
CA ALA A 40 -19.53 6.31 -7.34
C ALA A 40 -19.38 5.28 -6.22
N LEU A 41 -19.08 4.02 -6.61
CA LEU A 41 -19.21 2.83 -5.76
C LEU A 41 -17.91 2.51 -4.99
N GLY A 42 -16.87 3.35 -5.15
CA GLY A 42 -15.57 3.15 -4.52
C GLY A 42 -14.77 2.00 -5.13
N GLY A 43 -13.68 1.62 -4.46
CA GLY A 43 -12.83 0.49 -4.85
C GLY A 43 -13.31 -0.84 -4.24
N GLY A 44 -12.37 -1.59 -3.61
CA GLY A 44 -12.65 -2.89 -2.98
C GLY A 44 -11.98 -3.07 -1.61
N SER A 45 -11.37 -2.03 -1.06
CA SER A 45 -10.55 -2.12 0.16
C SER A 45 -11.33 -1.97 1.47
N TRP A 46 -12.61 -1.62 1.43
CA TRP A 46 -13.46 -1.40 2.61
C TRP A 46 -14.76 -2.20 2.54
N ALA A 47 -14.65 -3.50 2.30
CA ALA A 47 -15.80 -4.40 2.09
C ALA A 47 -16.83 -4.32 3.23
N ARG A 48 -16.40 -4.24 4.49
CA ARG A 48 -17.29 -4.10 5.65
C ARG A 48 -18.07 -2.78 5.69
N LEU A 49 -17.65 -1.77 4.92
CA LEU A 49 -18.33 -0.47 4.79
C LEU A 49 -19.06 -0.32 3.45
N GLY A 50 -19.10 -1.40 2.63
CA GLY A 50 -19.81 -1.44 1.36
C GLY A 50 -18.95 -1.20 0.12
N SER A 51 -17.67 -0.86 0.26
CA SER A 51 -16.71 -0.76 -0.85
C SER A 51 -16.01 -2.12 -1.02
N ASP A 52 -16.72 -3.07 -1.61
CA ASP A 52 -16.33 -4.48 -1.75
C ASP A 52 -15.92 -4.87 -3.17
N GLY A 53 -15.94 -3.94 -4.13
CA GLY A 53 -15.60 -4.21 -5.52
C GLY A 53 -16.65 -5.05 -6.28
N SER A 54 -17.77 -5.40 -5.66
CA SER A 54 -18.81 -6.28 -6.27
C SER A 54 -19.47 -5.68 -7.52
N TRP A 55 -19.26 -4.42 -7.78
CA TRP A 55 -19.71 -3.73 -8.99
C TRP A 55 -18.92 -4.13 -10.25
N ALA A 56 -17.67 -4.56 -10.11
CA ALA A 56 -16.78 -4.82 -11.25
C ALA A 56 -17.34 -5.90 -12.20
N PRO A 57 -17.72 -7.12 -11.74
CA PRO A 57 -18.30 -8.12 -12.63
C PRO A 57 -19.63 -7.69 -13.25
N LEU A 58 -20.38 -6.79 -12.62
CA LEU A 58 -21.62 -6.25 -13.19
C LEU A 58 -21.35 -5.37 -14.42
N LEU A 59 -20.29 -4.56 -14.36
CA LEU A 59 -19.86 -3.72 -15.48
C LEU A 59 -19.17 -4.54 -16.57
N GLU A 60 -18.31 -5.49 -16.21
CA GLU A 60 -17.64 -6.42 -17.15
C GLU A 60 -18.67 -7.19 -17.98
N SER A 61 -19.76 -7.69 -17.36
CA SER A 61 -20.84 -8.38 -18.05
C SER A 61 -21.56 -7.53 -19.09
N ARG A 62 -21.40 -6.20 -19.02
CA ARG A 62 -21.94 -5.22 -19.96
C ARG A 62 -20.90 -4.69 -20.96
N GLY A 63 -19.72 -5.32 -21.03
CA GLY A 63 -18.68 -4.97 -22.00
C GLY A 63 -17.82 -3.77 -21.58
N VAL A 64 -17.85 -3.38 -20.30
CA VAL A 64 -16.97 -2.33 -19.77
C VAL A 64 -15.61 -2.95 -19.46
N GLU A 65 -14.53 -2.35 -19.95
CA GLU A 65 -13.17 -2.77 -19.63
C GLU A 65 -12.81 -2.37 -18.21
N ILE A 66 -12.50 -3.40 -17.39
CA ILE A 66 -12.12 -3.26 -15.99
C ILE A 66 -10.72 -3.84 -15.79
N ARG A 67 -9.84 -3.07 -15.17
CA ARG A 67 -8.59 -3.61 -14.61
C ARG A 67 -8.86 -4.16 -13.23
N SER A 68 -8.43 -5.39 -12.97
CA SER A 68 -8.62 -6.06 -11.68
C SER A 68 -8.23 -5.18 -10.51
N LEU A 69 -9.05 -5.12 -9.47
CA LEU A 69 -8.76 -4.37 -8.25
C LEU A 69 -7.57 -4.98 -7.50
N ARG A 70 -6.66 -4.14 -7.04
CA ARG A 70 -5.41 -4.51 -6.38
C ARG A 70 -5.20 -3.65 -5.13
N PRO A 71 -4.47 -4.15 -4.10
CA PRO A 71 -4.12 -3.33 -2.95
C PRO A 71 -3.31 -2.08 -3.34
N SER A 72 -3.72 -0.91 -2.88
CA SER A 72 -2.97 0.35 -2.97
C SER A 72 -2.90 0.99 -1.59
N ASN A 73 -1.81 1.74 -1.31
CA ASN A 73 -1.55 2.23 0.03
C ASN A 73 -1.65 1.09 1.07
N CYS A 74 -0.91 0.02 0.83
CA CYS A 74 -1.01 -1.24 1.58
C CYS A 74 0.29 -1.62 2.27
N GLY A 75 0.20 -2.52 3.24
CA GLY A 75 1.34 -3.21 3.82
C GLY A 75 1.90 -4.29 2.89
N PHE A 76 3.12 -4.75 3.20
CA PHE A 76 3.82 -5.78 2.43
C PHE A 76 4.29 -6.90 3.35
N ILE A 77 4.33 -8.11 2.80
CA ILE A 77 4.65 -9.34 3.51
C ILE A 77 6.15 -9.61 3.43
N ARG A 78 6.72 -9.96 4.57
CA ARG A 78 8.02 -10.59 4.75
C ARG A 78 7.99 -11.51 5.95
N GLN A 79 8.44 -12.73 5.78
CA GLN A 79 8.59 -13.65 6.91
C GLN A 79 9.77 -13.20 7.80
N TRP A 80 9.47 -12.94 9.06
CA TRP A 80 10.45 -12.64 10.10
C TRP A 80 10.76 -13.87 10.94
N SER A 81 11.91 -13.89 11.60
CA SER A 81 12.16 -14.88 12.65
C SER A 81 11.11 -14.75 13.78
N PRO A 82 10.81 -15.84 14.52
CA PRO A 82 9.92 -15.75 15.69
C PRO A 82 10.36 -14.70 16.71
N PHE A 83 11.67 -14.52 16.89
CA PHE A 83 12.21 -13.51 17.79
C PHE A 83 11.81 -12.09 17.39
N LEU A 84 11.89 -11.75 16.09
CA LEU A 84 11.57 -10.42 15.60
C LEU A 84 10.05 -10.19 15.63
N SER A 85 9.28 -11.14 15.12
CA SER A 85 7.82 -11.04 15.04
C SER A 85 7.15 -10.98 16.41
N GLU A 86 7.52 -11.85 17.35
CA GLU A 86 6.88 -11.91 18.67
C GLU A 86 7.24 -10.73 19.58
N ARG A 87 8.48 -10.22 19.45
CA ARG A 87 9.00 -9.21 20.36
C ARG A 87 8.81 -7.78 19.86
N PHE A 88 8.79 -7.58 18.56
CA PHE A 88 8.84 -6.24 17.96
C PHE A 88 7.66 -5.91 17.04
N ALA A 89 6.74 -6.83 16.79
CA ALA A 89 5.53 -6.52 16.03
C ALA A 89 4.75 -5.35 16.68
N GLY A 90 4.27 -4.44 15.84
CA GLY A 90 3.61 -3.20 16.24
C GLY A 90 4.57 -2.05 16.59
N GLN A 91 5.89 -2.28 16.61
CA GLN A 91 6.84 -1.20 16.92
C GLN A 91 7.15 -0.34 15.69
N PRO A 92 7.22 1.00 15.85
CA PRO A 92 7.52 1.91 14.78
C PRO A 92 9.03 1.98 14.49
N LEU A 93 9.39 1.98 13.22
CA LEU A 93 10.69 2.34 12.68
C LEU A 93 10.67 3.84 12.35
N LYS A 94 11.03 4.67 13.31
CA LYS A 94 10.98 6.14 13.19
C LYS A 94 12.20 6.70 12.51
N GLN A 95 12.01 7.83 11.79
CA GLN A 95 13.10 8.59 11.18
C GLN A 95 14.00 7.69 10.33
N ILE A 96 13.41 7.02 9.35
CA ILE A 96 14.13 6.20 8.37
C ILE A 96 13.90 6.76 6.96
N ILE A 97 14.75 6.35 6.02
CA ILE A 97 14.47 6.49 4.60
C ILE A 97 14.23 5.10 4.04
N ALA A 98 13.17 4.94 3.26
CA ALA A 98 12.91 3.75 2.48
C ALA A 98 13.07 4.06 1.00
N SER A 99 13.76 3.18 0.28
CA SER A 99 14.06 3.34 -1.14
C SER A 99 13.75 2.05 -1.89
N THR A 100 13.26 2.21 -3.12
CA THR A 100 13.02 1.12 -4.07
C THR A 100 13.19 1.64 -5.48
N GLN A 101 13.18 0.77 -6.47
CA GLN A 101 13.20 1.16 -7.87
C GLN A 101 11.80 1.04 -8.49
N SER A 102 11.45 1.98 -9.37
CA SER A 102 10.28 1.83 -10.23
C SER A 102 10.51 0.71 -11.25
N PHE A 103 9.45 0.23 -11.88
CA PHE A 103 9.55 -0.71 -13.01
C PHE A 103 10.39 -0.16 -14.19
N ARG A 104 10.49 1.18 -14.29
CA ARG A 104 11.31 1.86 -15.31
C ARG A 104 12.78 2.01 -14.92
N GLY A 105 13.15 1.57 -13.69
CA GLY A 105 14.51 1.68 -13.16
C GLY A 105 14.82 2.99 -12.45
N ASP A 106 13.83 3.88 -12.25
CA ASP A 106 14.03 5.11 -11.49
C ASP A 106 14.12 4.82 -10.00
N ASP A 107 15.09 5.40 -9.32
CA ASP A 107 15.23 5.32 -7.88
C ASP A 107 14.17 6.19 -7.18
N ILE A 108 13.37 5.57 -6.34
CA ILE A 108 12.34 6.24 -5.54
C ILE A 108 12.74 6.14 -4.08
N SER A 109 12.84 7.28 -3.41
CA SER A 109 13.22 7.38 -1.99
C SER A 109 12.26 8.29 -1.25
N ARG A 110 11.89 7.90 -0.03
CA ARG A 110 11.02 8.68 0.86
C ARG A 110 11.52 8.60 2.29
N ARG A 111 11.45 9.72 3.02
CA ARG A 111 11.73 9.78 4.45
C ARG A 111 10.42 9.72 5.24
N GLY A 112 10.39 8.96 6.33
CA GLY A 112 9.22 8.83 7.16
C GLY A 112 9.38 7.80 8.27
N GLU A 113 8.26 7.17 8.62
CA GLU A 113 8.23 6.07 9.56
C GLU A 113 7.41 4.89 8.99
N ALA A 114 7.81 3.69 9.36
CA ALA A 114 7.12 2.45 9.06
C ALA A 114 6.81 1.71 10.36
N ILE A 115 5.93 0.72 10.30
CA ILE A 115 5.62 -0.17 11.42
C ILE A 115 6.05 -1.57 11.03
N LEU A 116 6.82 -2.22 11.90
CA LEU A 116 7.12 -3.64 11.78
C LEU A 116 5.88 -4.41 12.22
N THR A 117 5.29 -5.20 11.33
CA THR A 117 4.17 -6.09 11.67
C THR A 117 4.68 -7.48 12.01
N HIS A 118 3.78 -8.38 12.39
CA HIS A 118 4.11 -9.77 12.69
C HIS A 118 4.77 -10.48 11.49
N ASP A 119 4.37 -10.13 10.29
CA ASP A 119 4.76 -10.78 9.04
C ASP A 119 5.07 -9.78 7.90
N GLY A 120 5.59 -8.59 8.24
CA GLY A 120 5.95 -7.63 7.22
C GLY A 120 6.16 -6.19 7.70
N LEU A 121 5.86 -5.25 6.82
CA LEU A 121 5.98 -3.80 7.04
C LEU A 121 4.73 -3.08 6.57
N GLU A 122 4.32 -2.04 7.32
CA GLU A 122 3.20 -1.16 6.96
C GLU A 122 3.47 0.29 7.38
N GLY A 123 2.48 1.15 7.24
CA GLY A 123 2.54 2.56 7.64
C GLY A 123 2.76 3.51 6.46
N SER A 124 2.61 4.81 6.70
CA SER A 124 2.55 5.84 5.67
C SER A 124 3.75 5.86 4.71
N LEU A 125 4.96 5.58 5.23
CA LEU A 125 6.17 5.48 4.42
C LEU A 125 6.09 4.31 3.42
N ILE A 126 5.60 3.14 3.86
CA ILE A 126 5.45 1.95 3.04
C ILE A 126 4.30 2.15 2.03
N TYR A 127 3.20 2.77 2.46
CA TYR A 127 2.07 3.08 1.59
C TYR A 127 2.45 4.00 0.43
N ALA A 128 3.32 4.98 0.68
CA ALA A 128 3.83 5.87 -0.36
C ALA A 128 4.71 5.19 -1.42
N LEU A 129 5.16 3.96 -1.16
CA LEU A 129 5.96 3.12 -2.06
C LEU A 129 5.15 1.93 -2.62
N SER A 130 3.83 1.88 -2.38
CA SER A 130 3.00 0.72 -2.73
C SER A 130 3.02 0.41 -4.23
N ALA A 131 2.87 1.41 -5.09
CA ALA A 131 2.83 1.19 -6.54
C ALA A 131 4.11 0.51 -7.06
N PRO A 132 5.33 1.07 -6.88
CA PRO A 132 6.55 0.45 -7.40
C PRO A 132 6.85 -0.92 -6.77
N LEU A 133 6.56 -1.12 -5.48
CA LEU A 133 6.77 -2.41 -4.81
C LEU A 133 5.79 -3.48 -5.33
N ARG A 134 4.53 -3.14 -5.53
CA ARG A 134 3.53 -4.03 -6.11
C ARG A 134 3.88 -4.41 -7.55
N GLU A 135 4.31 -3.44 -8.38
CA GLU A 135 4.73 -3.71 -9.75
C GLU A 135 5.92 -4.68 -9.82
N GLN A 136 6.90 -4.56 -8.91
CA GLN A 136 7.98 -5.53 -8.81
C GLN A 136 7.46 -6.92 -8.43
N LEU A 137 6.57 -7.03 -7.43
CA LEU A 137 5.96 -8.31 -7.04
C LEU A 137 5.22 -8.97 -8.20
N GLU A 138 4.44 -8.20 -8.95
CA GLU A 138 3.69 -8.71 -10.11
C GLU A 138 4.62 -9.20 -11.24
N ALA A 139 5.75 -8.53 -11.44
CA ALA A 139 6.70 -8.85 -12.51
C ALA A 139 7.69 -9.95 -12.13
N GLN A 140 8.13 -10.03 -10.88
CA GLN A 140 9.28 -10.85 -10.45
C GLN A 140 8.96 -11.84 -9.33
N GLY A 141 7.77 -11.73 -8.70
CA GLY A 141 7.38 -12.52 -7.52
C GLY A 141 7.96 -12.02 -6.20
N GLU A 142 8.86 -11.04 -6.24
CA GLU A 142 9.45 -10.39 -5.07
C GLU A 142 9.70 -8.91 -5.34
N ALA A 143 9.77 -8.11 -4.28
CA ALA A 143 10.11 -6.70 -4.37
C ALA A 143 11.26 -6.34 -3.41
N ASN A 144 12.13 -5.45 -3.87
CA ASN A 144 13.30 -5.03 -3.13
C ASN A 144 13.08 -3.64 -2.52
N LEU A 145 13.13 -3.60 -1.19
CA LEU A 145 13.09 -2.39 -0.38
C LEU A 145 14.43 -2.22 0.32
N THR A 146 14.96 -1.02 0.33
CA THR A 146 16.18 -0.67 1.07
C THR A 146 15.83 0.33 2.16
N LEU A 147 16.31 0.09 3.40
CA LEU A 147 16.10 0.99 4.52
C LEU A 147 17.41 1.64 4.96
N ASP A 148 17.43 2.97 5.03
CA ASP A 148 18.41 3.74 5.77
C ASP A 148 17.88 3.97 7.19
N LEU A 149 18.47 3.30 8.16
CA LEU A 149 18.02 3.33 9.56
C LEU A 149 18.54 4.55 10.34
N ALA A 150 19.53 5.26 9.81
CA ALA A 150 20.16 6.44 10.42
C ALA A 150 20.42 7.55 9.39
N PRO A 151 19.36 8.17 8.81
CA PRO A 151 19.50 9.12 7.72
C PRO A 151 20.31 10.38 8.06
N ASP A 152 20.38 10.73 9.33
CA ASP A 152 21.09 11.93 9.78
C ASP A 152 22.62 11.70 9.96
N HIS A 153 23.10 10.47 9.69
CA HIS A 153 24.51 10.11 9.69
C HIS A 153 24.97 9.68 8.30
N THR A 154 26.20 10.08 7.93
CA THR A 154 26.86 9.51 6.75
C THR A 154 27.42 8.13 7.05
N GLN A 155 27.67 7.32 6.01
CA GLN A 155 28.28 6.01 6.17
C GLN A 155 29.68 6.13 6.83
N ASP A 156 30.48 7.11 6.44
CA ASP A 156 31.82 7.33 6.99
C ASP A 156 31.79 7.68 8.48
N GLN A 157 30.84 8.54 8.90
CA GLN A 157 30.63 8.85 10.32
C GLN A 157 30.28 7.61 11.13
N LEU A 158 29.38 6.76 10.61
CA LEU A 158 29.02 5.50 11.25
C LEU A 158 30.21 4.54 11.31
N GLN A 159 30.93 4.36 10.21
CA GLN A 159 32.11 3.51 10.16
C GLN A 159 33.19 3.97 11.17
N GLN A 160 33.48 5.26 11.20
CA GLN A 160 34.45 5.82 12.15
C GLN A 160 34.02 5.59 13.62
N ALA A 161 32.73 5.79 13.91
CA ALA A 161 32.17 5.59 15.25
C ALA A 161 32.18 4.12 15.68
N LEU A 162 31.91 3.20 14.74
CA LEU A 162 31.84 1.75 14.99
C LEU A 162 33.24 1.09 15.05
N SER A 163 34.28 1.67 14.43
CA SER A 163 35.65 1.18 14.45
C SER A 163 36.38 1.45 15.79
N GLN A 164 35.79 2.29 16.65
CA GLN A 164 36.39 2.59 17.95
C GLN A 164 36.34 1.39 18.92
N PRO A 165 37.35 1.18 19.78
CA PRO A 165 37.33 0.11 20.76
C PRO A 165 36.10 0.18 21.68
N ARG A 166 35.38 -0.92 21.84
CA ARG A 166 34.10 -0.98 22.59
C ARG A 166 34.29 -0.82 24.12
N LYS A 167 35.46 -0.98 24.68
CA LYS A 167 35.79 -0.84 26.12
C LYS A 167 34.79 -1.56 27.04
N GLY A 168 34.37 -2.79 26.69
CA GLY A 168 33.36 -3.57 27.44
C GLY A 168 31.89 -3.21 27.13
N GLN A 169 31.61 -2.26 26.24
CA GLN A 169 30.27 -1.88 25.86
C GLN A 169 29.68 -2.88 24.86
N SER A 170 28.39 -3.24 25.02
CA SER A 170 27.69 -4.06 24.04
C SER A 170 27.48 -3.29 22.73
N LEU A 171 27.33 -4.03 21.61
CA LEU A 171 27.05 -3.43 20.30
C LEU A 171 25.75 -2.60 20.32
N SER A 172 24.69 -3.11 20.93
CA SER A 172 23.41 -2.40 21.03
C SER A 172 23.54 -1.05 21.76
N ASN A 173 24.34 -0.99 22.84
CA ASN A 173 24.62 0.26 23.53
C ASN A 173 25.47 1.22 22.67
N LEU A 174 26.41 0.71 21.90
CA LEU A 174 27.19 1.51 20.97
C LEU A 174 26.32 2.11 19.88
N LEU A 175 25.49 1.30 19.23
CA LEU A 175 24.57 1.71 18.18
C LEU A 175 23.56 2.76 18.68
N ARG A 176 22.99 2.55 19.88
CA ARG A 176 22.09 3.55 20.49
C ARG A 176 22.79 4.89 20.73
N LYS A 177 24.02 4.88 21.25
CA LYS A 177 24.75 6.12 21.59
C LYS A 177 25.30 6.84 20.37
N LYS A 178 25.75 6.11 19.35
CA LYS A 178 26.50 6.66 18.22
C LYS A 178 25.68 6.85 16.95
N ALA A 179 24.60 6.08 16.79
CA ALA A 179 23.75 6.10 15.59
C ALA A 179 22.27 6.35 15.91
N GLY A 180 21.89 6.49 17.19
CA GLY A 180 20.48 6.67 17.58
C GLY A 180 19.60 5.46 17.28
N LEU A 181 20.18 4.26 17.09
CA LEU A 181 19.41 3.05 16.79
C LEU A 181 18.84 2.46 18.07
N ASP A 182 17.52 2.34 18.10
CA ASP A 182 16.78 1.70 19.20
C ASP A 182 16.69 0.17 19.04
N GLY A 183 15.96 -0.48 19.96
CA GLY A 183 15.86 -1.93 20.02
C GLY A 183 15.34 -2.58 18.74
N VAL A 184 14.27 -2.06 18.14
CA VAL A 184 13.68 -2.63 16.91
C VAL A 184 14.60 -2.48 15.71
N LYS A 185 15.29 -1.34 15.56
CA LYS A 185 16.26 -1.13 14.48
C LYS A 185 17.47 -2.04 14.62
N VAL A 186 17.96 -2.22 15.85
CA VAL A 186 19.07 -3.15 16.15
C VAL A 186 18.64 -4.60 15.88
N ALA A 187 17.44 -4.99 16.29
CA ALA A 187 16.91 -6.34 16.02
C ALA A 187 16.80 -6.59 14.50
N LEU A 188 16.34 -5.59 13.74
CA LEU A 188 16.20 -5.68 12.28
C LEU A 188 17.58 -5.82 11.58
N LEU A 189 18.63 -5.17 12.09
CA LEU A 189 19.99 -5.40 11.59
C LEU A 189 20.44 -6.86 11.79
N HIS A 190 20.16 -7.44 12.96
CA HIS A 190 20.48 -8.84 13.24
C HIS A 190 19.64 -9.84 12.42
N GLU A 191 18.44 -9.44 12.04
CA GLU A 191 17.55 -10.24 11.17
C GLU A 191 18.04 -10.30 9.73
N CYS A 192 18.55 -9.17 9.20
CA CYS A 192 18.84 -9.02 7.78
C CYS A 192 20.33 -9.14 7.43
N LEU A 193 21.23 -9.00 8.40
CA LEU A 193 22.66 -9.06 8.16
C LEU A 193 23.28 -10.33 8.78
N SER A 194 24.32 -10.85 8.14
CA SER A 194 25.08 -11.97 8.70
C SER A 194 25.87 -11.54 9.96
N LYS A 195 26.27 -12.52 10.77
CA LYS A 195 27.09 -12.27 11.96
C LYS A 195 28.43 -11.60 11.61
N GLU A 196 29.00 -11.97 10.48
CA GLU A 196 30.26 -11.44 9.94
C GLU A 196 30.10 -9.98 9.55
N ALA A 197 28.99 -9.64 8.85
CA ALA A 197 28.66 -8.26 8.48
C ALA A 197 28.45 -7.36 9.70
N ILE A 198 27.81 -7.88 10.75
CA ILE A 198 27.62 -7.16 12.02
C ILE A 198 28.94 -6.98 12.80
N ALA A 199 29.89 -7.90 12.66
CA ALA A 199 31.17 -7.84 13.34
C ALA A 199 32.16 -6.83 12.71
N ASP A 200 32.02 -6.58 11.41
CA ASP A 200 32.86 -5.63 10.67
C ASP A 200 32.24 -4.23 10.63
N ALA A 201 32.98 -3.22 11.06
CA ALA A 201 32.47 -1.84 11.18
C ALA A 201 32.09 -1.23 9.83
N THR A 202 32.81 -1.56 8.77
CA THR A 202 32.55 -1.04 7.42
C THR A 202 31.25 -1.61 6.86
N THR A 203 31.10 -2.93 6.92
CA THR A 203 29.91 -3.65 6.42
C THR A 203 28.68 -3.31 7.25
N LEU A 204 28.82 -3.19 8.58
CA LEU A 204 27.73 -2.77 9.45
C LEU A 204 27.28 -1.35 9.17
N ALA A 205 28.20 -0.39 8.95
CA ALA A 205 27.86 0.98 8.57
C ALA A 205 27.12 1.02 7.23
N ALA A 206 27.57 0.26 6.24
CA ALA A 206 26.89 0.11 4.97
C ALA A 206 25.47 -0.49 5.14
N GLY A 207 25.34 -1.54 5.96
CA GLY A 207 24.06 -2.17 6.26
C GLY A 207 23.09 -1.25 7.01
N ILE A 208 23.58 -0.36 7.88
CA ILE A 208 22.72 0.65 8.53
C ILE A 208 22.19 1.66 7.50
N LYS A 209 22.97 2.03 6.49
CA LYS A 209 22.61 2.98 5.45
C LYS A 209 21.78 2.37 4.31
N ALA A 210 21.90 1.08 4.09
CA ALA A 210 21.26 0.37 2.97
C ALA A 210 20.90 -1.05 3.39
N LEU A 211 20.00 -1.19 4.38
CA LEU A 211 19.52 -2.49 4.83
C LEU A 211 18.59 -3.10 3.81
N PRO A 212 18.94 -4.26 3.20
CA PRO A 212 18.09 -4.88 2.20
C PRO A 212 16.90 -5.63 2.84
N ILE A 213 15.72 -5.39 2.33
CA ILE A 213 14.48 -6.06 2.72
C ILE A 213 13.83 -6.62 1.45
N THR A 214 13.71 -7.93 1.35
CA THR A 214 12.94 -8.58 0.28
C THR A 214 11.51 -8.80 0.76
N LEU A 215 10.55 -8.30 0.01
CA LEU A 215 9.11 -8.45 0.24
C LEU A 215 8.56 -9.51 -0.71
N THR A 216 7.67 -10.38 -0.21
CA THR A 216 7.18 -11.55 -0.95
C THR A 216 5.69 -11.49 -1.31
N GLY A 217 5.01 -10.41 -0.95
CA GLY A 217 3.60 -10.21 -1.25
C GLY A 217 3.09 -8.88 -0.72
N THR A 218 1.89 -8.51 -1.17
CA THR A 218 1.09 -7.44 -0.57
C THR A 218 0.19 -7.99 0.53
N ARG A 219 -0.21 -7.14 1.47
CA ARG A 219 -1.38 -7.46 2.32
C ARG A 219 -2.64 -7.55 1.44
N PRO A 220 -3.65 -8.34 1.85
CA PRO A 220 -4.90 -8.47 1.11
C PRO A 220 -5.59 -7.12 0.82
N LEU A 221 -6.43 -7.08 -0.21
CA LEU A 221 -7.13 -5.88 -0.63
C LEU A 221 -8.00 -5.27 0.48
N ASP A 222 -8.66 -6.10 1.28
CA ASP A 222 -9.51 -5.68 2.39
C ASP A 222 -8.74 -5.17 3.64
N GLU A 223 -7.42 -5.26 3.62
CA GLU A 223 -6.52 -4.66 4.60
C GLU A 223 -5.81 -3.39 4.06
N ALA A 224 -6.01 -3.07 2.79
CA ALA A 224 -5.42 -1.88 2.17
C ALA A 224 -6.20 -0.60 2.53
N ILE A 225 -5.53 0.54 2.44
CA ILE A 225 -6.17 1.85 2.63
C ILE A 225 -7.01 2.22 1.40
N SER A 226 -6.59 1.81 0.21
CA SER A 226 -7.27 2.09 -1.05
C SER A 226 -7.02 1.00 -2.08
N SER A 227 -7.72 1.09 -3.20
CA SER A 227 -7.60 0.18 -4.33
C SER A 227 -6.89 0.85 -5.51
N ALA A 228 -6.13 0.07 -6.28
CA ALA A 228 -5.72 0.38 -7.64
C ALA A 228 -6.48 -0.54 -8.60
N GLY A 229 -6.51 -0.22 -9.88
CA GLY A 229 -7.40 -0.85 -10.84
C GLY A 229 -8.78 -0.20 -10.84
N GLY A 230 -9.72 -0.76 -11.60
CA GLY A 230 -11.07 -0.21 -11.78
C GLY A 230 -11.44 -0.01 -13.23
N VAL A 231 -12.42 0.86 -13.51
CA VAL A 231 -12.88 1.19 -14.87
C VAL A 231 -11.75 1.85 -15.65
N CYS A 232 -11.30 1.19 -16.74
CA CYS A 232 -10.23 1.70 -17.58
C CYS A 232 -10.62 3.04 -18.25
N ARG A 233 -9.64 3.95 -18.38
CA ARG A 233 -9.87 5.25 -19.03
C ARG A 233 -10.35 5.09 -20.50
N SER A 234 -9.90 4.03 -21.18
CA SER A 234 -10.34 3.64 -22.53
C SER A 234 -11.83 3.30 -22.63
N ALA A 235 -12.45 2.86 -21.52
CA ALA A 235 -13.87 2.54 -21.46
C ALA A 235 -14.79 3.77 -21.27
N LEU A 236 -14.19 4.97 -21.13
CA LEU A 236 -14.89 6.23 -20.82
C LEU A 236 -14.68 7.26 -21.92
N ASP A 237 -15.68 8.12 -22.12
CA ASP A 237 -15.51 9.36 -22.87
C ASP A 237 -14.88 10.47 -21.99
N ASP A 238 -14.75 11.68 -22.56
CA ASP A 238 -14.16 12.83 -21.85
C ASP A 238 -15.04 13.38 -20.73
N SER A 239 -16.34 13.01 -20.71
CA SER A 239 -17.30 13.35 -19.65
C SER A 239 -17.37 12.28 -18.55
N LEU A 240 -16.54 11.24 -18.61
CA LEU A 240 -16.56 10.05 -17.75
C LEU A 240 -17.82 9.19 -17.94
N MET A 241 -18.49 9.27 -19.09
CA MET A 241 -19.57 8.38 -19.47
C MET A 241 -18.99 7.07 -20.03
N LEU A 242 -19.59 5.94 -19.65
CA LEU A 242 -19.21 4.62 -20.15
C LEU A 242 -19.56 4.49 -21.64
N ASN A 243 -18.59 4.21 -22.49
CA ASN A 243 -18.79 4.01 -23.93
C ASN A 243 -19.78 2.86 -24.22
N ALA A 244 -19.73 1.78 -23.41
CA ALA A 244 -20.62 0.62 -23.55
C ALA A 244 -22.02 0.84 -22.98
N LEU A 245 -22.24 1.86 -22.14
CA LEU A 245 -23.49 2.11 -21.41
C LEU A 245 -23.86 3.60 -21.44
N PRO A 246 -24.37 4.12 -22.58
CA PRO A 246 -24.76 5.51 -22.70
C PRO A 246 -25.72 5.96 -21.61
N GLY A 247 -25.47 7.16 -21.02
CA GLY A 247 -26.21 7.68 -19.88
C GLY A 247 -25.71 7.19 -18.51
N THR A 248 -24.70 6.32 -18.46
CA THR A 248 -24.08 5.87 -17.22
C THR A 248 -22.67 6.46 -17.12
N PHE A 249 -22.39 7.12 -16.01
CA PHE A 249 -21.12 7.80 -15.69
C PHE A 249 -20.45 7.12 -14.49
N CYS A 250 -19.11 7.19 -14.43
CA CYS A 250 -18.35 6.67 -13.31
C CYS A 250 -17.45 7.76 -12.70
N ALA A 251 -17.31 7.77 -11.38
CA ALA A 251 -16.48 8.74 -10.68
C ALA A 251 -15.80 8.16 -9.42
N GLY A 252 -14.70 8.77 -9.03
CA GLY A 252 -13.98 8.45 -7.80
C GLY A 252 -13.11 7.20 -7.90
N GLU A 253 -12.95 6.49 -6.79
CA GLU A 253 -12.01 5.36 -6.66
C GLU A 253 -12.37 4.12 -7.51
N MET A 254 -13.55 4.06 -8.06
CA MET A 254 -13.89 2.98 -9.01
C MET A 254 -13.22 3.12 -10.39
N LEU A 255 -12.61 4.25 -10.70
CA LEU A 255 -11.81 4.47 -11.91
C LEU A 255 -10.42 3.83 -11.76
N ASP A 256 -9.83 3.38 -12.89
CA ASP A 256 -8.46 2.82 -12.89
C ASP A 256 -7.42 3.94 -12.69
N TRP A 257 -7.20 4.29 -11.46
CA TRP A 257 -6.14 5.20 -11.01
C TRP A 257 -5.79 4.94 -9.56
N GLU A 258 -4.67 5.48 -9.11
CA GLU A 258 -4.27 5.41 -7.72
C GLU A 258 -3.52 6.68 -7.31
N ALA A 259 -3.56 6.99 -6.02
CA ALA A 259 -2.86 8.12 -5.43
C ALA A 259 -2.33 7.76 -4.04
N PRO A 260 -1.28 8.44 -3.56
CA PRO A 260 -0.80 8.25 -2.19
C PRO A 260 -1.85 8.70 -1.18
N THR A 261 -1.70 8.25 0.08
CA THR A 261 -2.51 8.74 1.21
C THR A 261 -2.33 10.25 1.40
N GLY A 262 -3.27 10.90 2.09
CA GLY A 262 -3.23 12.34 2.37
C GLY A 262 -4.37 13.14 1.72
N GLY A 263 -5.48 12.47 1.37
CA GLY A 263 -6.69 13.10 0.86
C GLY A 263 -6.74 13.24 -0.67
N TYR A 264 -5.71 12.82 -1.40
CA TYR A 264 -5.69 12.90 -2.88
C TYR A 264 -6.87 12.18 -3.52
N LEU A 265 -7.22 10.98 -3.05
CA LEU A 265 -8.36 10.20 -3.55
C LEU A 265 -9.72 10.90 -3.34
N LEU A 266 -9.81 11.86 -2.41
CA LEU A 266 -11.03 12.61 -2.12
C LEU A 266 -11.16 13.90 -2.93
N THR A 267 -10.08 14.34 -3.54
CA THR A 267 -10.01 15.65 -4.23
C THR A 267 -9.83 15.55 -5.74
N ALA A 268 -9.57 14.35 -6.25
CA ALA A 268 -9.32 14.11 -7.68
C ALA A 268 -10.59 13.75 -8.45
#